data_87d6e44fe3a4841c0e7a4195eac88b41
#
_entry.id   87d6e44fe3a4841c0e7a4195eac88b41
#
_cell.length_a   1.000
_cell.length_b   1.000
_cell.length_c   1.000
_cell.angle_alpha   90.00
_cell.angle_beta   90.00
_cell.angle_gamma   90.00
#
_symmetry.space_group_name_H-M   'P 1'
#
loop_
_entity.id
_entity.type
_entity.pdbx_description
1 polymer ?
#
loop_
_entity_poly.entity_id
_entity_poly.type
_entity_poly.pdbx_seq_one_letter_code
_entity_poly.pdbx_strand_id
1 'polypeptide(L)'
;MTVKLIVPYVNENEIKAHKNIFWDLDVYYEKDTAGIGSDMMYQKMWKQFPEDDIFILHADMTPHHAGWFEEVLEYVEQYPEAGMLGCLLLYPARNEEGEYYIQCAGGRFQDERPDHFGSGLLLENGTKFKDELEVDRGQYDKVREVAWTTFGGCYLRRSFIDTVGDFSAAYEWTYNRDVDYCLRGREAGERIYQIPVRLFHHESRDNKLIKAQDPNKVKAEMRNLERLRAKWANSKFYKTLDREIKNG
;
A
#
# COMPACT_ATOMS: atom_id res chain seq x y z
N MET A 1 -3.58 1.58 -23.12
CA MET A 1 -3.78 1.83 -21.69
C MET A 1 -2.54 2.57 -21.21
N THR A 2 -2.70 3.74 -20.62
CA THR A 2 -1.58 4.53 -20.11
C THR A 2 -1.61 4.40 -18.58
N VAL A 3 -0.43 4.16 -17.97
CA VAL A 3 -0.29 4.08 -16.51
C VAL A 3 0.58 5.25 -16.06
N LYS A 4 0.08 6.07 -15.15
CA LYS A 4 0.81 7.19 -14.59
C LYS A 4 1.36 6.82 -13.22
N LEU A 5 2.69 6.87 -13.07
CA LEU A 5 3.33 6.73 -11.77
C LEU A 5 3.24 8.04 -11.01
N ILE A 6 2.77 8.00 -9.76
CA ILE A 6 2.65 9.19 -8.91
C ILE A 6 3.40 9.01 -7.59
N VAL A 7 4.17 10.03 -7.21
CA VAL A 7 4.98 10.02 -5.98
C VAL A 7 4.81 11.37 -5.26
N PRO A 8 3.99 11.43 -4.21
CA PRO A 8 3.99 12.57 -3.30
C PRO A 8 5.23 12.55 -2.41
N TYR A 9 5.74 13.72 -2.08
CA TYR A 9 6.90 13.82 -1.20
C TYR A 9 6.86 15.07 -0.31
N VAL A 10 7.64 15.06 0.75
CA VAL A 10 7.86 16.21 1.64
C VAL A 10 9.33 16.63 1.65
N ASN A 11 10.25 15.70 1.51
CA ASN A 11 11.69 15.89 1.64
C ASN A 11 12.39 15.91 0.28
N GLU A 12 13.02 17.05 -0.07
CA GLU A 12 13.71 17.22 -1.34
C GLU A 12 14.93 16.28 -1.51
N ASN A 13 15.57 15.90 -0.41
CA ASN A 13 16.75 15.02 -0.48
C ASN A 13 16.34 13.58 -0.79
N GLU A 14 15.23 13.11 -0.23
CA GLU A 14 14.68 11.79 -0.55
C GLU A 14 14.28 11.72 -2.02
N ILE A 15 13.57 12.73 -2.51
CA ILE A 15 13.10 12.71 -3.89
C ILE A 15 14.23 12.84 -4.90
N LYS A 16 15.33 13.48 -4.56
CA LYS A 16 16.50 13.54 -5.44
C LYS A 16 17.12 12.15 -5.64
N ALA A 17 17.23 11.34 -4.60
CA ALA A 17 17.68 9.96 -4.68
C ALA A 17 16.68 9.10 -5.48
N HIS A 18 15.40 9.24 -5.18
CA HIS A 18 14.33 8.52 -5.86
C HIS A 18 14.31 8.81 -7.38
N LYS A 19 14.42 10.07 -7.80
CA LYS A 19 14.50 10.45 -9.22
C LYS A 19 15.69 9.81 -9.96
N ASN A 20 16.79 9.60 -9.26
CA ASN A 20 17.95 8.92 -9.85
C ASN A 20 17.74 7.42 -10.03
N ILE A 21 16.94 6.79 -9.17
CA ILE A 21 16.61 5.37 -9.25
C ILE A 21 15.59 5.11 -10.37
N PHE A 22 14.59 5.98 -10.51
CA PHE A 22 13.49 5.85 -11.47
C PHE A 22 13.65 6.78 -12.68
N TRP A 23 14.90 7.02 -13.10
CA TRP A 23 15.24 7.98 -14.16
C TRP A 23 14.68 7.61 -15.54
N ASP A 24 14.41 6.33 -15.79
CA ASP A 24 13.89 5.75 -17.03
C ASP A 24 12.36 5.65 -17.06
N LEU A 25 11.68 6.00 -15.98
CA LEU A 25 10.23 5.97 -15.89
C LEU A 25 9.62 7.38 -15.89
N ASP A 26 8.45 7.52 -16.52
CA ASP A 26 7.66 8.76 -16.48
C ASP A 26 6.91 8.88 -15.15
N VAL A 27 7.57 9.45 -14.15
CA VAL A 27 7.05 9.61 -12.79
C VAL A 27 6.63 11.05 -12.55
N TYR A 28 5.39 11.23 -12.10
CA TYR A 28 4.87 12.51 -11.65
C TYR A 28 5.12 12.72 -10.15
N TYR A 29 5.92 13.71 -9.82
CA TYR A 29 6.29 14.06 -8.46
C TYR A 29 5.58 15.32 -8.00
N GLU A 30 4.96 15.29 -6.82
CA GLU A 30 4.33 16.46 -6.24
C GLU A 30 4.65 16.61 -4.76
N LYS A 31 5.08 17.82 -4.38
CA LYS A 31 5.43 18.16 -2.99
C LYS A 31 4.19 18.48 -2.17
N ASP A 32 4.06 17.82 -1.03
CA ASP A 32 3.04 18.18 -0.03
C ASP A 32 3.48 19.42 0.77
N THR A 33 3.25 20.58 0.19
CA THR A 33 3.55 21.88 0.85
C THR A 33 2.48 22.29 1.85
N ALA A 34 1.30 21.69 1.80
CA ALA A 34 0.17 22.00 2.66
C ALA A 34 0.05 21.05 3.87
N GLY A 35 0.85 19.95 3.89
CA GLY A 35 0.82 18.97 4.96
C GLY A 35 -0.49 18.18 5.04
N ILE A 36 -1.12 17.93 3.88
CA ILE A 36 -2.41 17.22 3.82
C ILE A 36 -2.27 15.70 3.97
N GLY A 37 -1.04 15.19 3.91
CA GLY A 37 -0.72 13.77 4.05
C GLY A 37 -0.79 12.98 2.75
N SER A 38 -0.12 11.82 2.74
CA SER A 38 0.07 11.01 1.53
C SER A 38 -1.23 10.64 0.83
N ASP A 39 -2.24 10.17 1.56
CA ASP A 39 -3.49 9.72 0.96
C ASP A 39 -4.23 10.84 0.21
N MET A 40 -4.31 12.02 0.83
CA MET A 40 -4.93 13.18 0.20
C MET A 40 -4.10 13.71 -0.98
N MET A 41 -2.77 13.54 -0.92
CA MET A 41 -1.90 13.84 -2.03
C MET A 41 -2.13 12.87 -3.20
N TYR A 42 -2.28 11.56 -2.97
CA TYR A 42 -2.63 10.61 -4.04
C TYR A 42 -3.93 11.03 -4.72
N GLN A 43 -4.97 11.33 -3.94
CA GLN A 43 -6.24 11.78 -4.47
C GLN A 43 -6.11 13.05 -5.32
N LYS A 44 -5.34 14.02 -4.85
CA LYS A 44 -5.05 15.26 -5.61
C LYS A 44 -4.32 14.95 -6.91
N MET A 45 -3.34 14.05 -6.87
CA MET A 45 -2.50 13.72 -8.03
C MET A 45 -3.26 12.91 -9.07
N TRP A 46 -4.00 11.86 -8.70
CA TRP A 46 -4.72 11.05 -9.69
C TRP A 46 -5.85 11.80 -10.40
N LYS A 47 -6.41 12.85 -9.78
CA LYS A 47 -7.40 13.73 -10.42
C LYS A 47 -6.82 14.56 -11.57
N GLN A 48 -5.50 14.67 -11.65
CA GLN A 48 -4.83 15.36 -12.77
C GLN A 48 -4.70 14.44 -14.01
N PHE A 49 -4.92 13.15 -13.84
CA PHE A 49 -4.81 12.12 -14.88
C PHE A 49 -6.11 11.32 -14.99
N PRO A 50 -7.24 11.94 -15.40
CA PRO A 50 -8.57 11.34 -15.31
C PRO A 50 -8.79 10.14 -16.25
N GLU A 51 -7.95 9.99 -17.27
CA GLU A 51 -8.04 8.91 -18.25
C GLU A 51 -7.01 7.79 -18.04
N ASP A 52 -6.06 7.98 -17.10
CA ASP A 52 -4.97 7.06 -16.88
C ASP A 52 -5.23 6.13 -15.69
N ASP A 53 -4.75 4.90 -15.80
CA ASP A 53 -4.52 4.08 -14.63
C ASP A 53 -3.37 4.65 -13.79
N ILE A 54 -3.36 4.37 -12.50
CA ILE A 54 -2.42 4.99 -11.57
C ILE A 54 -1.54 3.92 -10.93
N PHE A 55 -0.23 4.16 -10.87
CA PHE A 55 0.66 3.42 -10.00
C PHE A 55 1.19 4.35 -8.90
N ILE A 56 0.95 3.99 -7.66
CA ILE A 56 1.34 4.77 -6.48
C ILE A 56 2.65 4.22 -5.92
N LEU A 57 3.64 5.11 -5.76
CA LEU A 57 4.88 4.83 -5.03
C LEU A 57 5.04 5.81 -3.87
N HIS A 58 5.63 5.34 -2.77
CA HIS A 58 6.15 6.24 -1.75
C HIS A 58 7.55 6.75 -2.14
N ALA A 59 7.91 7.94 -1.68
CA ALA A 59 9.22 8.54 -1.95
C ALA A 59 10.40 7.77 -1.33
N ASP A 60 10.11 6.90 -0.37
CA ASP A 60 11.06 6.03 0.33
C ASP A 60 10.99 4.56 -0.14
N MET A 61 10.52 4.34 -1.36
CA MET A 61 10.53 3.02 -1.99
C MET A 61 11.59 2.90 -3.06
N THR A 62 12.14 1.69 -3.19
CA THR A 62 13.09 1.36 -4.26
C THR A 62 12.75 -0.02 -4.85
N PRO A 63 13.02 -0.25 -6.14
CA PRO A 63 12.76 -1.55 -6.74
C PRO A 63 13.76 -2.58 -6.21
N HIS A 64 13.32 -3.83 -6.15
CA HIS A 64 14.18 -4.96 -5.81
C HIS A 64 15.08 -5.36 -7.00
N HIS A 65 14.60 -5.18 -8.23
CA HIS A 65 15.30 -5.55 -9.47
C HIS A 65 14.93 -4.64 -10.63
N ALA A 66 15.74 -4.63 -11.68
CA ALA A 66 15.41 -3.97 -12.94
C ALA A 66 14.24 -4.73 -13.64
N GLY A 67 13.41 -3.99 -14.39
CA GLY A 67 12.24 -4.59 -15.07
C GLY A 67 11.02 -4.84 -14.16
N TRP A 68 11.08 -4.41 -12.92
CA TRP A 68 9.99 -4.59 -11.95
C TRP A 68 8.66 -3.97 -12.41
N PHE A 69 8.71 -2.85 -13.11
CA PHE A 69 7.50 -2.16 -13.55
C PHE A 69 6.86 -2.84 -14.75
N GLU A 70 7.67 -3.34 -15.67
CA GLU A 70 7.23 -4.19 -16.77
C GLU A 70 6.55 -5.45 -16.23
N GLU A 71 7.11 -6.07 -15.20
CA GLU A 71 6.49 -7.21 -14.52
C GLU A 71 5.13 -6.85 -13.89
N VAL A 72 4.99 -5.66 -13.28
CA VAL A 72 3.67 -5.16 -12.84
C VAL A 72 2.68 -5.09 -13.99
N LEU A 73 3.10 -4.54 -15.13
CA LEU A 73 2.23 -4.41 -16.32
C LEU A 73 1.82 -5.77 -16.89
N GLU A 74 2.69 -6.77 -16.86
CA GLU A 74 2.34 -8.15 -17.22
C GLU A 74 1.24 -8.71 -16.32
N TYR A 75 1.29 -8.47 -15.00
CA TYR A 75 0.21 -8.86 -14.08
C TYR A 75 -1.08 -8.08 -14.33
N VAL A 76 -1.01 -6.79 -14.69
CA VAL A 76 -2.19 -6.00 -15.08
C VAL A 76 -2.89 -6.60 -16.31
N GLU A 77 -2.14 -7.14 -17.27
CA GLU A 77 -2.68 -7.80 -18.45
C GLU A 77 -3.22 -9.20 -18.12
N GLN A 78 -2.54 -9.97 -17.25
CA GLN A 78 -2.96 -11.30 -16.84
C GLN A 78 -4.23 -11.30 -15.99
N TYR A 79 -4.47 -10.24 -15.22
CA TYR A 79 -5.62 -10.10 -14.32
C TYR A 79 -6.49 -8.89 -14.69
N PRO A 80 -7.16 -8.92 -15.86
CA PRO A 80 -7.93 -7.77 -16.35
C PRO A 80 -9.12 -7.41 -15.45
N GLU A 81 -9.57 -8.34 -14.62
CA GLU A 81 -10.63 -8.13 -13.63
C GLU A 81 -10.12 -7.46 -12.33
N ALA A 82 -8.80 -7.30 -12.19
CA ALA A 82 -8.22 -6.64 -11.02
C ALA A 82 -8.49 -5.13 -11.07
N GLY A 83 -9.19 -4.61 -10.09
CA GLY A 83 -9.31 -3.17 -9.86
C GLY A 83 -8.04 -2.59 -9.23
N MET A 84 -7.34 -3.41 -8.42
CA MET A 84 -6.12 -3.01 -7.72
C MET A 84 -5.14 -4.17 -7.59
N LEU A 85 -3.84 -3.89 -7.79
CA LEU A 85 -2.74 -4.83 -7.61
C LEU A 85 -1.72 -4.25 -6.63
N GLY A 86 -1.44 -4.93 -5.52
CA GLY A 86 -0.40 -4.54 -4.56
C GLY A 86 0.89 -5.31 -4.76
N CYS A 87 2.03 -4.64 -4.68
CA CYS A 87 3.35 -5.27 -4.71
C CYS A 87 3.72 -5.88 -3.35
N LEU A 88 4.57 -6.91 -3.37
CA LEU A 88 5.19 -7.47 -2.18
C LEU A 88 6.23 -6.48 -1.62
N LEU A 89 6.02 -6.01 -0.41
CA LEU A 89 6.92 -5.06 0.23
C LEU A 89 7.91 -5.76 1.16
N LEU A 90 9.17 -5.42 1.02
CA LEU A 90 10.27 -5.93 1.83
C LEU A 90 10.91 -4.80 2.64
N TYR A 91 11.40 -5.15 3.82
CA TYR A 91 12.36 -4.29 4.51
C TYR A 91 13.73 -4.39 3.84
N PRO A 92 14.48 -3.29 3.72
CA PRO A 92 15.85 -3.34 3.17
C PRO A 92 16.84 -4.03 4.10
N ALA A 93 16.45 -4.28 5.35
CA ALA A 93 17.26 -5.02 6.32
C ALA A 93 17.26 -6.52 6.02
N ARG A 94 18.41 -7.16 6.21
CA ARG A 94 18.58 -8.62 6.05
C ARG A 94 18.79 -9.29 7.41
N ASN A 95 18.45 -10.58 7.48
CA ASN A 95 18.85 -11.44 8.59
C ASN A 95 20.33 -11.84 8.48
N GLU A 96 20.81 -12.71 9.38
CA GLU A 96 22.19 -13.18 9.39
C GLU A 96 22.53 -14.04 8.16
N GLU A 97 21.53 -14.70 7.58
CA GLU A 97 21.65 -15.52 6.37
C GLU A 97 21.61 -14.67 5.08
N GLY A 98 21.40 -13.36 5.18
CA GLY A 98 21.33 -12.44 4.05
C GLY A 98 19.98 -12.36 3.37
N GLU A 99 18.94 -12.94 3.94
CA GLU A 99 17.56 -12.92 3.44
C GLU A 99 16.82 -11.66 3.92
N TYR A 100 15.83 -11.19 3.13
CA TYR A 100 15.03 -10.02 3.47
C TYR A 100 13.82 -10.37 4.32
N TYR A 101 13.42 -9.46 5.19
CA TYR A 101 12.17 -9.55 5.92
C TYR A 101 11.01 -8.99 5.10
N ILE A 102 9.85 -9.65 5.18
CA ILE A 102 8.62 -9.19 4.55
C ILE A 102 8.01 -8.08 5.41
N GLN A 103 7.64 -6.98 4.76
CA GLN A 103 6.87 -5.92 5.38
C GLN A 103 5.37 -6.08 5.14
N CYS A 104 4.99 -6.41 3.90
CA CYS A 104 3.60 -6.58 3.51
C CYS A 104 3.49 -7.48 2.27
N ALA A 105 2.75 -8.56 2.41
CA ALA A 105 2.35 -9.44 1.31
C ALA A 105 0.82 -9.41 1.09
N GLY A 106 0.24 -8.21 1.09
CA GLY A 106 -1.21 -7.99 1.10
C GLY A 106 -1.78 -7.90 2.51
N GLY A 107 -3.03 -7.52 2.60
CA GLY A 107 -3.71 -7.28 3.86
C GLY A 107 -4.78 -8.31 4.19
N ARG A 108 -4.89 -8.61 5.47
CA ARG A 108 -5.89 -9.48 6.09
C ARG A 108 -6.51 -8.78 7.29
N PHE A 109 -7.46 -9.43 7.95
CA PHE A 109 -8.00 -9.00 9.25
C PHE A 109 -7.74 -10.08 10.29
N GLN A 110 -7.16 -9.67 11.41
CA GLN A 110 -6.96 -10.49 12.59
C GLN A 110 -7.65 -9.83 13.77
N ASP A 111 -8.59 -10.54 14.40
CA ASP A 111 -9.40 -10.02 15.51
C ASP A 111 -10.00 -8.62 15.21
N GLU A 112 -10.55 -8.48 14.00
CA GLU A 112 -11.13 -7.22 13.51
C GLU A 112 -10.11 -6.05 13.42
N ARG A 113 -8.84 -6.35 13.31
CA ARG A 113 -7.77 -5.38 13.05
C ARG A 113 -7.15 -5.63 11.69
N PRO A 114 -6.91 -4.58 10.90
CA PRO A 114 -6.09 -4.70 9.72
C PRO A 114 -4.69 -5.19 10.09
N ASP A 115 -4.22 -6.18 9.38
CA ASP A 115 -2.89 -6.75 9.53
C ASP A 115 -2.30 -7.09 8.15
N HIS A 116 -0.99 -7.18 8.06
CA HIS A 116 -0.29 -7.54 6.84
C HIS A 116 0.15 -9.00 6.88
N PHE A 117 0.02 -9.72 5.77
CA PHE A 117 0.72 -10.99 5.61
C PHE A 117 2.23 -10.75 5.66
N GLY A 118 2.94 -11.65 6.31
CA GLY A 118 4.39 -11.64 6.39
C GLY A 118 4.98 -10.70 7.44
N SER A 119 4.21 -9.80 8.02
CA SER A 119 4.74 -8.78 8.93
C SER A 119 4.56 -9.06 10.42
N GLY A 120 4.16 -10.30 10.79
CA GLY A 120 3.95 -10.68 12.19
C GLY A 120 2.76 -10.00 12.86
N LEU A 121 2.52 -10.34 14.13
CA LEU A 121 1.46 -9.74 14.94
C LEU A 121 1.81 -8.30 15.31
N LEU A 122 0.85 -7.38 15.11
CA LEU A 122 0.89 -6.10 15.76
C LEU A 122 0.62 -6.30 17.25
N LEU A 123 1.52 -5.82 18.10
CA LEU A 123 1.24 -5.72 19.52
C LEU A 123 0.06 -4.78 19.77
N GLU A 124 -0.58 -4.91 20.94
CA GLU A 124 -1.66 -4.02 21.37
C GLU A 124 -1.28 -2.52 21.33
N ASN A 125 -0.01 -2.20 21.49
CA ASN A 125 0.53 -0.84 21.40
C ASN A 125 0.93 -0.42 19.96
N GLY A 126 0.67 -1.24 18.94
CA GLY A 126 1.03 -0.99 17.55
C GLY A 126 2.52 -1.20 17.23
N THR A 127 3.29 -1.76 18.15
CA THR A 127 4.69 -2.12 17.92
C THR A 127 4.77 -3.51 17.28
N LYS A 128 5.52 -3.65 16.19
CA LYS A 128 5.85 -4.95 15.60
C LYS A 128 7.12 -5.48 16.25
N PHE A 129 7.12 -6.74 16.63
CA PHE A 129 8.36 -7.43 17.00
C PHE A 129 9.11 -7.81 15.72
N LYS A 130 10.37 -7.42 15.66
CA LYS A 130 11.25 -7.78 14.55
C LYS A 130 11.40 -9.29 14.40
N ASP A 131 11.36 -10.00 15.51
CA ASP A 131 11.51 -11.45 15.58
C ASP A 131 10.27 -12.23 15.08
N GLU A 132 9.15 -11.53 14.85
CA GLU A 132 7.91 -12.11 14.30
C GLU A 132 7.71 -11.82 12.80
N LEU A 133 8.63 -11.08 12.17
CA LEU A 133 8.59 -10.85 10.73
C LEU A 133 8.98 -12.12 9.98
N GLU A 134 8.19 -12.45 8.97
CA GLU A 134 8.56 -13.55 8.08
C GLU A 134 9.74 -13.12 7.19
N VAL A 135 10.64 -14.06 6.97
CA VAL A 135 11.71 -13.93 5.99
C VAL A 135 11.16 -14.31 4.62
N ASP A 136 11.50 -13.55 3.59
CA ASP A 136 11.10 -13.85 2.20
C ASP A 136 11.87 -15.07 1.68
N ARG A 137 11.15 -16.17 1.54
CA ARG A 137 11.63 -17.44 0.98
C ARG A 137 10.78 -17.91 -0.19
N GLY A 138 10.07 -16.98 -0.84
CA GLY A 138 9.18 -17.27 -1.95
C GLY A 138 7.78 -17.77 -1.55
N GLN A 139 7.42 -17.73 -0.27
CA GLN A 139 6.09 -18.18 0.21
C GLN A 139 4.93 -17.32 -0.32
N TYR A 140 5.24 -16.13 -0.86
CA TYR A 140 4.28 -15.22 -1.47
C TYR A 140 4.52 -15.01 -2.97
N ASP A 141 5.17 -15.95 -3.65
CA ASP A 141 5.46 -15.88 -5.09
C ASP A 141 4.25 -16.20 -5.98
N LYS A 142 3.09 -16.40 -5.38
CA LYS A 142 1.83 -16.58 -6.10
C LYS A 142 0.94 -15.36 -5.94
N VAL A 143 0.25 -15.01 -7.05
CA VAL A 143 -0.81 -14.03 -6.98
C VAL A 143 -1.93 -14.53 -6.07
N ARG A 144 -2.42 -13.68 -5.19
CA ARG A 144 -3.53 -14.02 -4.29
C ARG A 144 -4.53 -12.87 -4.22
N GLU A 145 -5.80 -13.20 -4.14
CA GLU A 145 -6.84 -12.23 -3.86
C GLU A 145 -6.83 -11.89 -2.38
N VAL A 146 -6.76 -10.58 -2.06
CA VAL A 146 -6.64 -10.07 -0.69
C VAL A 146 -7.81 -9.16 -0.32
N ALA A 147 -8.04 -8.99 0.97
CA ALA A 147 -9.10 -8.10 1.44
C ALA A 147 -8.74 -6.63 1.16
N TRP A 148 -7.47 -6.29 1.31
CA TRP A 148 -6.94 -4.95 1.08
C TRP A 148 -5.44 -5.01 0.81
N THR A 149 -4.88 -3.95 0.25
CA THR A 149 -3.44 -3.76 0.11
C THR A 149 -3.07 -2.34 0.48
N THR A 150 -1.80 -2.12 0.84
CA THR A 150 -1.28 -0.77 1.14
C THR A 150 -1.12 0.04 -0.14
N PHE A 151 -1.21 1.36 -0.03
CA PHE A 151 -0.94 2.26 -1.15
C PHE A 151 0.55 2.50 -1.42
N GLY A 152 1.42 1.91 -0.63
CA GLY A 152 2.82 1.83 -1.00
C GLY A 152 3.04 0.74 -2.07
N GLY A 153 3.44 1.12 -3.29
CA GLY A 153 3.68 0.17 -4.37
C GLY A 153 2.42 -0.54 -4.87
N CYS A 154 1.43 0.20 -5.33
CA CYS A 154 0.21 -0.40 -5.85
C CYS A 154 -0.27 0.25 -7.16
N TYR A 155 -0.82 -0.59 -8.02
CA TYR A 155 -1.54 -0.20 -9.23
C TYR A 155 -3.02 -0.09 -8.93
N LEU A 156 -3.67 0.96 -9.46
CA LEU A 156 -5.10 1.19 -9.43
C LEU A 156 -5.61 1.39 -10.86
N ARG A 157 -6.55 0.57 -11.26
CA ARG A 157 -7.26 0.77 -12.53
C ARG A 157 -8.14 2.01 -12.44
N ARG A 158 -8.22 2.78 -13.51
CA ARG A 158 -9.07 3.99 -13.53
C ARG A 158 -10.53 3.65 -13.17
N SER A 159 -11.06 2.57 -13.70
CA SER A 159 -12.42 2.12 -13.37
C SER A 159 -12.63 1.84 -11.87
N PHE A 160 -11.60 1.33 -11.18
CA PHE A 160 -11.64 1.16 -9.74
C PHE A 160 -11.74 2.51 -9.00
N ILE A 161 -10.92 3.49 -9.42
CA ILE A 161 -10.95 4.84 -8.85
C ILE A 161 -12.32 5.49 -9.09
N ASP A 162 -12.88 5.34 -10.28
CA ASP A 162 -14.18 5.92 -10.64
C ASP A 162 -15.34 5.26 -9.88
N THR A 163 -15.25 3.94 -9.65
CA THR A 163 -16.22 3.19 -8.86
C THR A 163 -16.21 3.57 -7.39
N VAL A 164 -15.01 3.69 -6.79
CA VAL A 164 -14.84 3.94 -5.35
C VAL A 164 -14.94 5.42 -5.01
N GLY A 165 -14.51 6.28 -5.92
CA GLY A 165 -14.50 7.73 -5.75
C GLY A 165 -13.40 8.23 -4.81
N ASP A 166 -13.68 9.32 -4.12
CA ASP A 166 -12.74 9.99 -3.24
C ASP A 166 -12.51 9.23 -1.91
N PHE A 167 -11.38 9.49 -1.27
CA PHE A 167 -11.15 9.02 0.10
C PHE A 167 -12.19 9.56 1.06
N SER A 168 -12.54 8.77 2.06
CA SER A 168 -13.47 9.21 3.10
C SER A 168 -12.86 10.32 3.96
N ALA A 169 -13.57 11.43 4.08
CA ALA A 169 -13.20 12.54 4.94
C ALA A 169 -13.33 12.20 6.46
N ALA A 170 -13.93 11.05 6.79
CA ALA A 170 -14.10 10.63 8.17
C ALA A 170 -12.79 10.26 8.86
N TYR A 171 -11.75 9.90 8.11
CA TYR A 171 -10.46 9.53 8.66
C TYR A 171 -9.55 10.74 8.82
N GLU A 172 -8.88 10.81 9.96
CA GLU A 172 -7.95 11.88 10.30
C GLU A 172 -6.55 11.53 9.78
N TRP A 173 -5.83 12.48 9.25
CA TRP A 173 -4.46 12.42 8.78
C TRP A 173 -4.23 11.28 7.78
N THR A 174 -3.56 10.20 8.17
CA THR A 174 -3.32 8.96 7.39
C THR A 174 -3.72 7.75 8.24
N TYR A 175 -3.43 6.53 7.83
CA TYR A 175 -3.82 5.25 8.42
C TYR A 175 -5.29 4.87 8.28
N ASN A 176 -5.48 3.63 7.87
CA ASN A 176 -6.77 2.97 7.63
C ASN A 176 -7.64 3.59 6.53
N ARG A 177 -7.17 4.63 5.83
CA ARG A 177 -7.87 5.13 4.63
C ARG A 177 -7.71 4.18 3.46
N ASP A 178 -6.50 3.66 3.28
CA ASP A 178 -6.17 2.62 2.30
C ASP A 178 -7.05 1.38 2.53
N VAL A 179 -7.17 0.92 3.77
CA VAL A 179 -8.04 -0.19 4.14
C VAL A 179 -9.51 0.11 3.83
N ASP A 180 -10.01 1.30 4.25
CA ASP A 180 -11.38 1.72 3.95
C ASP A 180 -11.64 1.81 2.44
N TYR A 181 -10.68 2.32 1.69
CA TYR A 181 -10.77 2.47 0.25
C TYR A 181 -10.86 1.11 -0.45
N CYS A 182 -10.01 0.18 -0.05
CA CYS A 182 -10.05 -1.20 -0.53
C CYS A 182 -11.38 -1.90 -0.20
N LEU A 183 -11.89 -1.74 1.03
CA LEU A 183 -13.17 -2.34 1.44
C LEU A 183 -14.35 -1.76 0.66
N ARG A 184 -14.36 -0.46 0.35
CA ARG A 184 -15.38 0.14 -0.51
C ARG A 184 -15.33 -0.43 -1.92
N GLY A 185 -14.15 -0.64 -2.48
CA GLY A 185 -13.99 -1.32 -3.77
C GLY A 185 -14.52 -2.74 -3.71
N ARG A 186 -14.17 -3.51 -2.67
CA ARG A 186 -14.67 -4.90 -2.47
C ARG A 186 -16.20 -4.97 -2.36
N GLU A 187 -16.82 -4.04 -1.63
CA GLU A 187 -18.30 -3.96 -1.52
C GLU A 187 -18.95 -3.59 -2.86
N ALA A 188 -18.26 -2.81 -3.69
CA ALA A 188 -18.69 -2.48 -5.05
C ALA A 188 -18.48 -3.62 -6.06
N GLY A 189 -17.85 -4.75 -5.64
CA GLY A 189 -17.60 -5.91 -6.49
C GLY A 189 -16.22 -5.94 -7.15
N GLU A 190 -15.38 -4.95 -6.89
CA GLU A 190 -14.02 -4.88 -7.41
C GLU A 190 -13.12 -5.96 -6.78
N ARG A 191 -12.12 -6.40 -7.51
CA ARG A 191 -11.14 -7.40 -7.05
C ARG A 191 -9.79 -6.75 -6.77
N ILE A 192 -9.17 -7.20 -5.69
CA ILE A 192 -7.87 -6.69 -5.22
C ILE A 192 -6.92 -7.88 -5.10
N TYR A 193 -5.76 -7.78 -5.71
CA TYR A 193 -4.77 -8.84 -5.70
C TYR A 193 -3.43 -8.36 -5.15
N GLN A 194 -2.75 -9.27 -4.50
CA GLN A 194 -1.33 -9.16 -4.18
C GLN A 194 -0.54 -9.89 -5.26
N ILE A 195 0.44 -9.21 -5.86
CA ILE A 195 1.36 -9.76 -6.86
C ILE A 195 2.77 -9.93 -6.27
N PRO A 196 3.59 -10.87 -6.78
CA PRO A 196 4.90 -11.16 -6.21
C PRO A 196 6.00 -10.18 -6.61
N VAL A 197 5.68 -9.09 -7.29
CA VAL A 197 6.65 -8.04 -7.63
C VAL A 197 7.15 -7.38 -6.35
N ARG A 198 8.47 -7.39 -6.14
CA ARG A 198 9.10 -6.96 -4.90
C ARG A 198 9.58 -5.53 -4.96
N LEU A 199 9.22 -4.75 -3.93
CA LEU A 199 9.72 -3.40 -3.70
C LEU A 199 10.28 -3.30 -2.28
N PHE A 200 11.38 -2.59 -2.11
CA PHE A 200 11.86 -2.21 -0.78
C PHE A 200 11.13 -0.96 -0.30
N HIS A 201 10.67 -1.00 0.95
CA HIS A 201 10.11 0.16 1.63
C HIS A 201 10.98 0.52 2.82
N HIS A 202 11.64 1.66 2.75
CA HIS A 202 12.66 2.07 3.72
C HIS A 202 12.06 2.59 5.05
N GLU A 203 10.73 2.61 5.18
CA GLU A 203 10.00 3.17 6.34
C GLU A 203 10.56 4.52 6.76
N SER A 204 10.13 5.56 6.09
CA SER A 204 10.57 6.93 6.28
C SER A 204 10.79 7.26 7.77
N ARG A 205 11.99 7.69 8.09
CA ARG A 205 12.33 8.24 9.42
C ARG A 205 11.40 9.38 9.79
N ASP A 206 10.84 10.07 8.81
CA ASP A 206 9.96 11.21 8.98
C ASP A 206 8.65 10.84 9.69
N ASN A 207 8.05 9.69 9.38
CA ASN A 207 6.85 9.23 10.11
C ASN A 207 7.13 8.95 11.59
N LYS A 208 8.29 8.37 11.92
CA LYS A 208 8.69 8.14 13.32
C LYS A 208 8.96 9.45 14.05
N LEU A 209 9.64 10.39 13.39
CA LEU A 209 9.92 11.73 13.93
C LEU A 209 8.63 12.55 14.09
N ILE A 210 7.75 12.52 13.11
CA ILE A 210 6.46 13.21 13.15
C ILE A 210 5.58 12.66 14.28
N LYS A 211 5.50 11.33 14.46
CA LYS A 211 4.76 10.71 15.56
C LYS A 211 5.36 11.06 16.93
N ALA A 212 6.67 11.11 17.03
CA ALA A 212 7.35 11.50 18.27
C ALA A 212 7.12 12.97 18.63
N GLN A 213 6.93 13.83 17.64
CA GLN A 213 6.70 15.27 17.81
C GLN A 213 5.23 15.64 18.03
N ASP A 214 4.29 14.81 17.55
CA ASP A 214 2.86 15.07 17.65
C ASP A 214 2.08 13.85 18.19
N PRO A 215 1.89 13.76 19.52
CA PRO A 215 1.09 12.69 20.14
C PRO A 215 -0.36 12.62 19.65
N ASN A 216 -0.91 13.68 19.05
CA ASN A 216 -2.26 13.66 18.53
C ASN A 216 -2.37 12.77 17.27
N LYS A 217 -1.29 12.55 16.53
CA LYS A 217 -1.25 11.64 15.39
C LYS A 217 -1.42 10.19 15.81
N VAL A 218 -0.83 9.78 16.95
CA VAL A 218 -1.05 8.45 17.53
C VAL A 218 -2.51 8.27 17.93
N LYS A 219 -3.11 9.30 18.55
CA LYS A 219 -4.53 9.28 18.92
C LYS A 219 -5.44 9.24 17.67
N ALA A 220 -5.04 9.92 16.59
CA ALA A 220 -5.78 9.89 15.33
C ALA A 220 -5.79 8.49 14.72
N GLU A 221 -4.67 7.76 14.78
CA GLU A 221 -4.58 6.38 14.32
C GLU A 221 -5.56 5.46 15.06
N MET A 222 -5.61 5.57 16.39
CA MET A 222 -6.56 4.79 17.20
C MET A 222 -8.01 5.13 16.88
N ARG A 223 -8.35 6.42 16.76
CA ARG A 223 -9.71 6.84 16.35
C ARG A 223 -10.08 6.34 14.95
N ASN A 224 -9.13 6.33 14.03
CA ASN A 224 -9.36 5.79 12.69
C ASN A 224 -9.62 4.28 12.71
N LEU A 225 -8.93 3.52 13.56
CA LEU A 225 -9.20 2.10 13.73
C LEU A 225 -10.61 1.85 14.30
N GLU A 226 -11.02 2.62 15.30
CA GLU A 226 -12.38 2.54 15.85
C GLU A 226 -13.44 2.86 14.81
N ARG A 227 -13.23 3.89 13.99
CA ARG A 227 -14.12 4.24 12.86
C ARG A 227 -14.21 3.13 11.82
N LEU A 228 -13.06 2.56 11.46
CA LEU A 228 -12.99 1.45 10.52
C LEU A 228 -13.82 0.27 11.04
N ARG A 229 -13.61 -0.13 12.30
CA ARG A 229 -14.35 -1.21 12.94
C ARG A 229 -15.85 -0.94 12.97
N ALA A 230 -16.26 0.25 13.43
CA ALA A 230 -17.66 0.63 13.49
C ALA A 230 -18.34 0.59 12.12
N LYS A 231 -17.64 1.04 11.07
CA LYS A 231 -18.18 1.06 9.70
C LYS A 231 -18.30 -0.34 9.11
N TRP A 232 -17.29 -1.20 9.31
CA TRP A 232 -17.13 -2.45 8.58
C TRP A 232 -17.46 -3.72 9.37
N ALA A 233 -17.88 -3.62 10.65
CA ALA A 233 -18.15 -4.75 11.53
C ALA A 233 -19.06 -5.83 10.92
N ASN A 234 -19.98 -5.45 10.05
CA ASN A 234 -20.94 -6.35 9.39
C ASN A 234 -20.54 -6.74 7.96
N SER A 235 -19.45 -6.18 7.42
CA SER A 235 -19.01 -6.53 6.07
C SER A 235 -18.43 -7.94 6.04
N LYS A 236 -18.82 -8.70 5.02
CA LYS A 236 -18.23 -10.03 4.77
C LYS A 236 -16.73 -9.95 4.47
N PHE A 237 -16.26 -8.85 3.87
CA PHE A 237 -14.86 -8.66 3.52
C PHE A 237 -13.98 -8.31 4.73
N TYR A 238 -14.55 -7.68 5.75
CA TYR A 238 -13.85 -7.37 6.99
C TYR A 238 -13.52 -8.61 7.84
N LYS A 239 -14.21 -9.71 7.58
CA LYS A 239 -14.02 -11.00 8.28
C LYS A 239 -13.46 -12.10 7.37
N THR A 240 -13.32 -11.80 6.07
CA THR A 240 -12.90 -12.82 5.11
C THR A 240 -11.39 -12.89 5.07
N LEU A 241 -10.87 -14.09 5.25
CA LEU A 241 -9.50 -14.41 4.95
C LEU A 241 -9.29 -14.41 3.43
N ASP A 242 -8.10 -14.08 3.03
CA ASP A 242 -7.67 -14.07 1.65
C ASP A 242 -7.72 -15.45 1.03
N ARG A 243 -7.91 -15.47 -0.28
CA ARG A 243 -7.96 -16.71 -1.06
C ARG A 243 -6.79 -16.74 -2.02
N GLU A 244 -6.07 -17.85 -2.03
CA GLU A 244 -5.13 -18.10 -3.12
C GLU A 244 -5.89 -18.22 -4.43
N ILE A 245 -5.38 -17.54 -5.46
CA ILE A 245 -5.88 -17.75 -6.81
C ILE A 245 -5.32 -19.11 -7.24
N LYS A 246 -6.20 -20.05 -7.47
CA LYS A 246 -5.80 -21.30 -8.13
C LYS A 246 -5.42 -20.94 -9.56
N ASN A 247 -4.14 -21.09 -9.88
CA ASN A 247 -3.71 -21.05 -11.26
C ASN A 247 -4.46 -22.15 -12.00
N GLY A 248 -5.33 -21.73 -12.94
CA GLY A 248 -6.04 -22.64 -13.84
C GLY A 248 -5.07 -23.24 -14.86
#